data_b76aaf272e0d381268932a3ad9d5af51
#
_entry.id   b76aaf272e0d381268932a3ad9d5af51
#
_cell.length_a   1.000
_cell.length_b   1.000
_cell.length_c   1.000
_cell.angle_alpha   90.00
_cell.angle_beta   90.00
_cell.angle_gamma   90.00
#
_symmetry.space_group_name_H-M   'P 1'
#
loop_
_entity.id
_entity.type
_entity.pdbx_description
1 polymer ?
#
loop_
_entity_poly.entity_id
_entity_poly.type
_entity_poly.pdbx_seq_one_letter_code
_entity_poly.pdbx_strand_id
1 'polypeptide(L)'
;LNLPSKVTFSDGSTITYSYAADGTKLRTVHTISGTTTQKDYCANVVYENGVQKMLLTEEGYVNLSDGKYYYYLKDHQRNNRVVIKEDGEVKETNHYYPFGGVFANTGNVQPYKYNGKELDTQKGLNWYDYGARHYDAMLGRWLVVDPLAEKMSPWSPYAYCYNNPIKFVDEEGEVPLIVPFLIKGLK
;
A
#
# COMPACT_ATOMS: atom_id res chain seq x y z
N LEU A 1 -8.31 -17.45 4.56
CA LEU A 1 -7.93 -16.09 4.20
C LEU A 1 -8.23 -15.85 2.72
N ASN A 2 -8.97 -14.79 2.40
CA ASN A 2 -9.27 -14.39 1.01
C ASN A 2 -8.16 -13.50 0.43
N LEU A 3 -6.90 -13.87 0.68
CA LEU A 3 -5.72 -13.14 0.19
C LEU A 3 -5.15 -13.84 -1.06
N PRO A 4 -4.64 -13.09 -2.04
CA PRO A 4 -4.06 -13.68 -3.23
C PRO A 4 -2.78 -14.45 -2.87
N SER A 5 -2.70 -15.72 -3.23
CA SER A 5 -1.48 -16.51 -3.09
C SER A 5 -0.55 -16.38 -4.29
N LYS A 6 -1.14 -16.14 -5.48
CA LYS A 6 -0.38 -16.02 -6.74
C LYS A 6 -1.14 -15.18 -7.75
N VAL A 7 -0.40 -14.31 -8.45
CA VAL A 7 -0.81 -13.63 -9.69
C VAL A 7 0.01 -14.22 -10.82
N THR A 8 -0.63 -14.51 -11.95
CA THR A 8 0.04 -15.00 -13.17
C THR A 8 -0.31 -14.06 -14.32
N PHE A 9 0.70 -13.54 -14.99
CA PHE A 9 0.54 -12.69 -16.17
C PHE A 9 0.54 -13.51 -17.45
N SER A 10 0.02 -12.94 -18.53
CA SER A 10 -0.11 -13.61 -19.82
C SER A 10 1.22 -14.04 -20.45
N ASP A 11 2.32 -13.38 -20.08
CA ASP A 11 3.68 -13.70 -20.52
C ASP A 11 4.37 -14.77 -19.64
N GLY A 12 3.66 -15.38 -18.70
CA GLY A 12 4.19 -16.36 -17.76
C GLY A 12 4.90 -15.78 -16.55
N SER A 13 5.05 -14.45 -16.44
CA SER A 13 5.56 -13.80 -15.23
C SER A 13 4.61 -14.05 -14.05
N THR A 14 5.14 -14.10 -12.84
CA THR A 14 4.32 -14.40 -11.66
C THR A 14 4.71 -13.52 -10.47
N ILE A 15 3.72 -13.27 -9.61
CA ILE A 15 3.94 -12.77 -8.26
C ILE A 15 3.34 -13.79 -7.30
N THR A 16 4.08 -14.22 -6.29
CA THR A 16 3.59 -15.11 -5.24
C THR A 16 3.70 -14.44 -3.89
N TYR A 17 2.70 -14.68 -3.04
CA TYR A 17 2.62 -14.13 -1.71
C TYR A 17 2.59 -15.25 -0.68
N SER A 18 3.24 -15.05 0.46
CA SER A 18 3.18 -15.94 1.61
C SER A 18 2.72 -15.15 2.82
N TYR A 19 1.79 -15.73 3.57
CA TYR A 19 1.18 -15.11 4.74
C TYR A 19 1.30 -16.03 5.95
N ALA A 20 1.30 -15.44 7.15
CA ALA A 20 1.06 -16.14 8.38
C ALA A 20 -0.43 -16.52 8.52
N ALA A 21 -0.77 -17.30 9.52
CA ALA A 21 -2.15 -17.78 9.73
C ALA A 21 -3.15 -16.65 10.04
N ASP A 22 -2.68 -15.53 10.58
CA ASP A 22 -3.46 -14.32 10.87
C ASP A 22 -3.64 -13.38 9.64
N GLY A 23 -2.99 -13.70 8.51
CA GLY A 23 -3.02 -12.87 7.30
C GLY A 23 -1.85 -11.90 7.17
N THR A 24 -0.96 -11.83 8.14
CA THR A 24 0.25 -11.00 8.04
C THR A 24 1.10 -11.45 6.87
N LYS A 25 1.40 -10.53 5.96
CA LYS A 25 2.26 -10.81 4.80
C LYS A 25 3.70 -11.03 5.27
N LEU A 26 4.25 -12.20 4.93
CA LEU A 26 5.62 -12.59 5.28
C LEU A 26 6.58 -12.44 4.11
N ARG A 27 6.11 -12.71 2.88
CA ARG A 27 6.96 -12.72 1.70
C ARG A 27 6.19 -12.39 0.44
N THR A 28 6.85 -11.68 -0.47
CA THR A 28 6.43 -11.53 -1.86
C THR A 28 7.59 -11.91 -2.77
N VAL A 29 7.33 -12.74 -3.79
CA VAL A 29 8.32 -13.10 -4.80
C VAL A 29 7.79 -12.70 -6.17
N HIS A 30 8.51 -11.80 -6.83
CA HIS A 30 8.26 -11.40 -8.21
C HIS A 30 9.19 -12.17 -9.14
N THR A 31 8.65 -12.96 -10.07
CA THR A 31 9.40 -13.58 -11.15
C THR A 31 8.95 -12.96 -12.47
N ILE A 32 9.65 -11.92 -12.88
CA ILE A 32 9.28 -11.08 -14.03
C ILE A 32 10.33 -11.28 -15.14
N SER A 33 9.87 -11.76 -16.30
CA SER A 33 10.74 -11.98 -17.46
C SER A 33 12.00 -12.80 -17.13
N GLY A 34 11.86 -13.82 -16.28
CA GLY A 34 12.94 -14.70 -15.84
C GLY A 34 13.80 -14.18 -14.70
N THR A 35 13.63 -12.93 -14.28
CA THR A 35 14.33 -12.37 -13.12
C THR A 35 13.47 -12.50 -11.87
N THR A 36 14.05 -13.02 -10.79
CA THR A 36 13.36 -13.18 -9.50
C THR A 36 13.85 -12.17 -8.50
N THR A 37 12.92 -11.45 -7.87
CA THR A 37 13.16 -10.56 -6.73
C THR A 37 12.27 -11.00 -5.58
N GLN A 38 12.85 -11.20 -4.41
CA GLN A 38 12.14 -11.60 -3.19
C GLN A 38 12.16 -10.45 -2.19
N LYS A 39 11.00 -10.16 -1.59
CA LYS A 39 10.89 -9.30 -0.41
C LYS A 39 10.42 -10.15 0.76
N ASP A 40 11.07 -10.00 1.92
CA ASP A 40 10.66 -10.58 3.19
C ASP A 40 10.29 -9.46 4.17
N TYR A 41 9.21 -9.64 4.89
CA TYR A 41 8.68 -8.67 5.84
C TYR A 41 8.84 -9.23 7.27
N CYS A 42 9.64 -8.55 8.10
CA CYS A 42 9.88 -8.92 9.47
C CYS A 42 9.53 -7.73 10.38
N ALA A 43 8.32 -7.71 10.90
CA ALA A 43 7.73 -6.56 11.57
C ALA A 43 7.89 -5.28 10.71
N ASN A 44 8.67 -4.30 11.16
CA ASN A 44 8.92 -3.06 10.43
C ASN A 44 10.20 -3.08 9.58
N VAL A 45 10.87 -4.21 9.44
CA VAL A 45 12.06 -4.36 8.57
C VAL A 45 11.69 -5.08 7.29
N VAL A 46 12.02 -4.47 6.15
CA VAL A 46 11.85 -5.06 4.83
C VAL A 46 13.21 -5.49 4.30
N TYR A 47 13.29 -6.75 3.90
CA TYR A 47 14.46 -7.33 3.23
C TYR A 47 14.18 -7.46 1.73
N GLU A 48 15.20 -7.34 0.92
CA GLU A 48 15.15 -7.65 -0.51
C GLU A 48 16.31 -8.58 -0.86
N ASN A 49 15.98 -9.74 -1.41
CA ASN A 49 16.92 -10.81 -1.73
C ASN A 49 17.85 -11.17 -0.55
N GLY A 50 17.27 -11.22 0.66
CA GLY A 50 17.98 -11.54 1.90
C GLY A 50 18.80 -10.38 2.51
N VAL A 51 18.79 -9.21 1.88
CA VAL A 51 19.50 -8.02 2.39
C VAL A 51 18.50 -7.05 3.00
N GLN A 52 18.80 -6.54 4.20
CA GLN A 52 18.00 -5.49 4.84
C GLN A 52 17.98 -4.23 3.98
N LYS A 53 16.80 -3.74 3.62
CA LYS A 53 16.61 -2.56 2.76
C LYS A 53 16.04 -1.37 3.50
N MET A 54 14.97 -1.60 4.26
CA MET A 54 14.22 -0.52 4.90
C MET A 54 13.86 -0.91 6.32
N LEU A 55 14.01 0.05 7.24
CA LEU A 55 13.38 0.03 8.54
C LEU A 55 12.26 1.06 8.52
N LEU A 56 11.01 0.60 8.56
CA LEU A 56 9.83 1.46 8.52
C LEU A 56 9.61 2.13 9.88
N THR A 57 9.23 3.41 9.85
CA THR A 57 8.88 4.22 11.02
C THR A 57 7.56 4.94 10.78
N GLU A 58 6.96 5.55 11.80
CA GLU A 58 5.73 6.35 11.65
C GLU A 58 5.94 7.56 10.73
N GLU A 59 7.13 8.16 10.75
CA GLU A 59 7.47 9.37 10.01
C GLU A 59 8.07 9.10 8.62
N GLY A 60 8.38 7.84 8.30
CA GLY A 60 9.01 7.49 7.04
C GLY A 60 9.77 6.17 7.10
N TYR A 61 11.05 6.17 6.73
CA TYR A 61 11.90 4.98 6.83
C TYR A 61 13.38 5.34 6.94
N VAL A 62 14.15 4.40 7.46
CA VAL A 62 15.61 4.40 7.32
C VAL A 62 15.97 3.48 6.16
N ASN A 63 16.69 4.00 5.18
CA ASN A 63 17.30 3.17 4.14
C ASN A 63 18.55 2.49 4.72
N LEU A 64 18.51 1.18 4.89
CA LEU A 64 19.57 0.42 5.55
C LEU A 64 20.79 0.19 4.65
N SER A 65 20.70 0.55 3.37
CA SER A 65 21.85 0.48 2.45
C SER A 65 22.80 1.67 2.61
N ASP A 66 22.28 2.85 2.96
CA ASP A 66 23.08 4.08 3.14
C ASP A 66 23.00 4.64 4.58
N GLY A 67 22.17 4.04 5.44
CA GLY A 67 21.95 4.45 6.83
C GLY A 67 21.22 5.79 6.99
N LYS A 68 20.55 6.28 5.94
CA LYS A 68 19.93 7.59 5.89
C LYS A 68 18.43 7.56 6.20
N TYR A 69 17.94 8.64 6.83
CA TYR A 69 16.52 8.83 7.12
C TYR A 69 15.81 9.47 5.94
N TYR A 70 14.61 8.95 5.65
CA TYR A 70 13.68 9.46 4.63
C TYR A 70 12.35 9.72 5.30
N TYR A 71 11.85 10.94 5.21
CA TYR A 71 10.62 11.41 5.86
C TYR A 71 9.48 11.51 4.86
N TYR A 72 8.28 11.15 5.30
CA TYR A 72 7.05 11.29 4.53
C TYR A 72 6.30 12.56 4.91
N LEU A 73 6.05 13.44 3.94
CA LEU A 73 5.03 14.46 4.09
C LEU A 73 3.71 13.87 3.60
N LYS A 74 2.79 13.70 4.53
CA LYS A 74 1.50 13.07 4.31
C LYS A 74 0.39 14.12 4.26
N ASP A 75 -0.63 13.88 3.44
CA ASP A 75 -1.87 14.66 3.50
C ASP A 75 -2.81 14.15 4.61
N HIS A 76 -4.01 14.76 4.68
CA HIS A 76 -5.03 14.43 5.68
C HIS A 76 -5.52 12.97 5.64
N GLN A 77 -5.35 12.28 4.53
CA GLN A 77 -5.70 10.87 4.33
C GLN A 77 -4.49 9.94 4.52
N ARG A 78 -3.38 10.46 5.06
CA ARG A 78 -2.11 9.75 5.22
C ARG A 78 -1.45 9.29 3.90
N ASN A 79 -1.82 9.93 2.76
CA ASN A 79 -1.16 9.66 1.50
C ASN A 79 0.27 10.22 1.54
N ASN A 80 1.25 9.43 1.17
CA ASN A 80 2.63 9.87 1.05
C ASN A 80 2.79 10.78 -0.16
N ARG A 81 2.72 12.11 0.07
CA ARG A 81 2.77 13.14 -0.99
C ARG A 81 4.20 13.47 -1.40
N VAL A 82 5.10 13.54 -0.43
CA VAL A 82 6.51 13.85 -0.67
C VAL A 82 7.38 12.94 0.19
N VAL A 83 8.50 12.50 -0.36
CA VAL A 83 9.58 11.83 0.38
C VAL A 83 10.79 12.74 0.38
N ILE A 84 11.25 13.11 1.58
CA ILE A 84 12.39 13.99 1.79
C ILE A 84 13.47 13.21 2.53
N LYS A 85 14.70 13.25 2.01
CA LYS A 85 15.86 12.73 2.71
C LYS A 85 16.29 13.66 3.87
N GLU A 86 17.00 13.16 4.86
CA GLU A 86 17.43 13.89 6.06
C GLU A 86 18.21 15.20 5.78
N ASP A 87 18.83 15.33 4.60
CA ASP A 87 19.53 16.53 4.15
C ASP A 87 18.63 17.58 3.50
N GLY A 88 17.31 17.33 3.45
CA GLY A 88 16.31 18.21 2.84
C GLY A 88 16.06 17.96 1.34
N GLU A 89 16.76 17.02 0.71
CA GLU A 89 16.56 16.71 -0.70
C GLU A 89 15.24 15.98 -0.92
N VAL A 90 14.38 16.51 -1.80
CA VAL A 90 13.15 15.85 -2.23
C VAL A 90 13.49 14.71 -3.16
N LYS A 91 13.18 13.48 -2.76
CA LYS A 91 13.46 12.25 -3.50
C LYS A 91 12.28 11.74 -4.30
N GLU A 92 11.07 12.07 -3.86
CA GLU A 92 9.85 11.61 -4.51
C GLU A 92 8.71 12.59 -4.24
N THR A 93 7.86 12.80 -5.24
CA THR A 93 6.56 13.46 -5.09
C THR A 93 5.48 12.60 -5.72
N ASN A 94 4.28 12.54 -5.13
CA ASN A 94 3.17 11.76 -5.63
C ASN A 94 1.88 12.57 -5.66
N HIS A 95 1.13 12.43 -6.74
CA HIS A 95 -0.20 12.99 -6.91
C HIS A 95 -1.19 11.87 -7.17
N TYR A 96 -2.31 11.90 -6.45
CA TYR A 96 -3.30 10.82 -6.49
C TYR A 96 -4.65 11.34 -6.94
N TYR A 97 -5.36 10.52 -7.74
CA TYR A 97 -6.80 10.64 -7.89
C TYR A 97 -7.51 10.32 -6.56
N PRO A 98 -8.76 10.76 -6.38
CA PRO A 98 -9.49 10.53 -5.11
C PRO A 98 -9.51 9.07 -4.64
N PHE A 99 -9.54 8.10 -5.56
CA PHE A 99 -9.50 6.67 -5.28
C PHE A 99 -8.08 6.09 -5.24
N GLY A 100 -7.03 6.91 -5.17
CA GLY A 100 -5.68 6.47 -4.92
C GLY A 100 -4.85 6.08 -6.15
N GLY A 101 -5.42 6.15 -7.35
CA GLY A 101 -4.64 6.01 -8.57
C GLY A 101 -3.57 7.10 -8.66
N VAL A 102 -2.32 6.73 -8.89
CA VAL A 102 -1.22 7.69 -9.09
C VAL A 102 -1.33 8.27 -10.50
N PHE A 103 -1.53 9.57 -10.66
CA PHE A 103 -1.61 10.20 -11.98
C PHE A 103 -0.34 10.98 -12.36
N ALA A 104 0.45 11.40 -11.38
CA ALA A 104 1.75 12.02 -11.60
C ALA A 104 2.68 11.74 -10.42
N ASN A 105 3.93 11.46 -10.71
CA ASN A 105 4.96 11.30 -9.71
C ASN A 105 6.33 11.70 -10.26
N THR A 106 7.22 12.10 -9.37
CA THR A 106 8.64 12.26 -9.62
C THR A 106 9.40 11.36 -8.66
N GLY A 107 10.37 10.61 -9.17
CA GLY A 107 11.05 9.58 -8.37
C GLY A 107 10.15 8.36 -8.10
N ASN A 108 10.74 7.32 -7.55
CA ASN A 108 10.05 6.11 -7.08
C ASN A 108 11.01 5.36 -6.15
N VAL A 109 11.30 5.97 -4.99
CA VAL A 109 12.34 5.46 -4.08
C VAL A 109 11.81 4.47 -3.05
N GLN A 110 10.50 4.34 -2.96
CA GLN A 110 9.83 3.45 -2.01
C GLN A 110 8.40 3.08 -2.48
N PRO A 111 7.83 1.94 -2.06
CA PRO A 111 6.54 1.45 -2.56
C PRO A 111 5.31 1.99 -1.81
N TYR A 112 5.46 2.62 -0.64
CA TYR A 112 4.34 3.04 0.21
C TYR A 112 3.76 4.35 -0.29
N LYS A 113 2.51 4.35 -0.78
CA LYS A 113 1.91 5.47 -1.50
C LYS A 113 0.61 5.96 -0.84
N TYR A 114 -0.53 5.70 -1.47
CA TYR A 114 -1.86 6.10 -1.01
C TYR A 114 -2.21 5.44 0.32
N ASN A 115 -2.72 6.23 1.28
CA ASN A 115 -2.95 5.84 2.68
C ASN A 115 -1.72 5.20 3.37
N GLY A 116 -0.51 5.42 2.84
CA GLY A 116 0.70 4.78 3.33
C GLY A 116 0.81 3.28 3.01
N LYS A 117 -0.05 2.75 2.13
CA LYS A 117 -0.07 1.33 1.76
C LYS A 117 0.94 0.99 0.68
N GLU A 118 1.46 -0.24 0.71
CA GLU A 118 2.40 -0.73 -0.29
C GLU A 118 1.68 -0.93 -1.63
N LEU A 119 2.20 -0.28 -2.67
CA LEU A 119 1.73 -0.39 -4.04
C LEU A 119 2.62 -1.37 -4.82
N ASP A 120 2.03 -2.43 -5.36
CA ASP A 120 2.69 -3.30 -6.31
C ASP A 120 2.38 -2.84 -7.73
N THR A 121 3.40 -2.30 -8.41
CA THR A 121 3.28 -1.76 -9.78
C THR A 121 3.77 -2.73 -10.85
N GLN A 122 4.20 -3.93 -10.48
CA GLN A 122 4.79 -4.88 -11.42
C GLN A 122 3.83 -5.23 -12.56
N LYS A 123 4.31 -5.12 -13.79
CA LYS A 123 3.52 -5.41 -14.99
C LYS A 123 2.19 -4.64 -15.09
N GLY A 124 2.08 -3.48 -14.43
CA GLY A 124 0.86 -2.70 -14.40
C GLY A 124 -0.22 -3.23 -13.46
N LEU A 125 0.13 -4.07 -12.49
CA LEU A 125 -0.81 -4.62 -11.52
C LEU A 125 -1.51 -3.51 -10.72
N ASN A 126 -0.72 -2.58 -10.16
CA ASN A 126 -1.20 -1.38 -9.44
C ASN A 126 -2.16 -1.69 -8.28
N TRP A 127 -1.91 -2.75 -7.54
CA TRP A 127 -2.68 -3.12 -6.35
C TRP A 127 -2.03 -2.61 -5.09
N TYR A 128 -2.85 -2.07 -4.19
CA TYR A 128 -2.45 -1.72 -2.82
C TYR A 128 -2.75 -2.87 -1.86
N ASP A 129 -1.80 -3.16 -0.98
CA ASP A 129 -1.97 -4.12 0.10
C ASP A 129 -2.44 -3.40 1.37
N TYR A 130 -3.67 -3.70 1.81
CA TYR A 130 -4.24 -3.14 3.04
C TYR A 130 -4.21 -4.13 4.21
N GLY A 131 -3.63 -5.32 4.02
CA GLY A 131 -3.60 -6.38 5.02
C GLY A 131 -4.74 -7.36 4.83
N ALA A 132 -5.96 -7.02 5.24
CA ALA A 132 -7.10 -7.92 5.09
C ALA A 132 -7.52 -8.13 3.63
N ARG A 133 -7.30 -7.13 2.76
CA ARG A 133 -7.66 -7.18 1.34
C ARG A 133 -6.62 -6.46 0.47
N HIS A 134 -6.60 -6.83 -0.81
CA HIS A 134 -5.93 -6.03 -1.85
C HIS A 134 -6.94 -5.11 -2.54
N TYR A 135 -6.50 -3.91 -2.85
CA TYR A 135 -7.30 -2.83 -3.42
C TYR A 135 -6.79 -2.43 -4.80
N ASP A 136 -7.69 -2.39 -5.77
CA ASP A 136 -7.41 -1.87 -7.11
C ASP A 136 -7.88 -0.41 -7.21
N ALA A 137 -6.92 0.52 -7.21
CA ALA A 137 -7.21 1.95 -7.26
C ALA A 137 -7.72 2.42 -8.64
N MET A 138 -7.45 1.66 -9.71
CA MET A 138 -7.94 1.98 -11.06
C MET A 138 -9.43 1.64 -11.19
N LEU A 139 -9.87 0.57 -10.54
CA LEU A 139 -11.28 0.18 -10.46
C LEU A 139 -12.01 0.89 -9.30
N GLY A 140 -11.28 1.41 -8.31
CA GLY A 140 -11.84 2.00 -7.09
C GLY A 140 -12.55 0.96 -6.22
N ARG A 141 -12.09 -0.29 -6.21
CA ARG A 141 -12.76 -1.43 -5.57
C ARG A 141 -11.79 -2.39 -4.90
N TRP A 142 -12.31 -3.08 -3.89
CA TRP A 142 -11.66 -4.25 -3.33
C TRP A 142 -11.74 -5.44 -4.30
N LEU A 143 -10.71 -6.27 -4.29
CA LEU A 143 -10.63 -7.47 -5.15
C LEU A 143 -11.43 -8.65 -4.61
N VAL A 144 -11.71 -8.65 -3.31
CA VAL A 144 -12.44 -9.72 -2.62
C VAL A 144 -13.52 -9.15 -1.71
N VAL A 145 -14.46 -10.00 -1.31
CA VAL A 145 -15.55 -9.67 -0.39
C VAL A 145 -14.97 -9.20 0.95
N ASP A 146 -15.61 -8.19 1.52
CA ASP A 146 -15.28 -7.69 2.85
C ASP A 146 -15.48 -8.79 3.91
N PRO A 147 -14.47 -9.07 4.77
CA PRO A 147 -14.65 -9.99 5.88
C PRO A 147 -15.78 -9.60 6.83
N LEU A 148 -16.11 -8.31 6.89
CA LEU A 148 -17.17 -7.75 7.73
C LEU A 148 -18.41 -7.29 6.94
N ALA A 149 -18.61 -7.81 5.73
CA ALA A 149 -19.73 -7.44 4.83
C ALA A 149 -21.11 -7.49 5.52
N GLU A 150 -21.34 -8.46 6.40
CA GLU A 150 -22.60 -8.60 7.14
C GLU A 150 -22.90 -7.39 8.03
N LYS A 151 -21.86 -6.69 8.53
CA LYS A 151 -22.00 -5.48 9.36
C LYS A 151 -22.33 -4.24 8.53
N MET A 152 -22.14 -4.31 7.20
CA MET A 152 -22.27 -3.18 6.28
C MET A 152 -23.35 -3.44 5.21
N SER A 153 -24.41 -4.10 5.56
CA SER A 153 -25.50 -4.60 4.71
C SER A 153 -26.01 -3.65 3.60
N PRO A 154 -26.03 -2.30 3.75
CA PRO A 154 -26.47 -1.42 2.67
C PRO A 154 -25.46 -1.22 1.55
N TRP A 155 -24.23 -1.67 1.72
CA TRP A 155 -23.12 -1.41 0.79
C TRP A 155 -22.65 -2.67 0.07
N SER A 156 -22.18 -2.50 -1.16
CA SER A 156 -21.52 -3.59 -1.86
C SER A 156 -20.30 -4.05 -1.04
N PRO A 157 -20.08 -5.36 -0.85
CA PRO A 157 -18.93 -5.88 -0.13
C PRO A 157 -17.58 -5.58 -0.80
N TYR A 158 -17.60 -5.04 -2.02
CA TYR A 158 -16.43 -4.60 -2.78
C TYR A 158 -16.25 -3.08 -2.78
N ALA A 159 -17.18 -2.31 -2.17
CA ALA A 159 -17.10 -0.85 -2.18
C ALA A 159 -15.95 -0.36 -1.30
N TYR A 160 -15.10 0.52 -1.85
CA TYR A 160 -14.06 1.20 -1.10
C TYR A 160 -14.63 2.48 -0.46
N CYS A 161 -14.44 2.63 0.85
CA CYS A 161 -14.77 3.85 1.61
C CYS A 161 -16.18 4.38 1.32
N TYR A 162 -17.20 3.51 1.20
CA TYR A 162 -18.59 3.90 0.87
C TYR A 162 -18.68 4.77 -0.38
N ASN A 163 -17.82 4.57 -1.38
CA ASN A 163 -17.65 5.41 -2.57
C ASN A 163 -17.35 6.89 -2.27
N ASN A 164 -16.85 7.22 -1.10
CA ASN A 164 -16.46 8.57 -0.69
C ASN A 164 -15.09 8.56 0.00
N PRO A 165 -14.00 8.30 -0.77
CA PRO A 165 -12.64 8.19 -0.21
C PRO A 165 -12.06 9.52 0.27
N ILE A 166 -12.70 10.66 -0.04
CA ILE A 166 -12.28 11.96 0.49
C ILE A 166 -12.67 12.11 1.97
N LYS A 167 -13.80 11.53 2.36
CA LYS A 167 -14.34 11.61 3.72
C LYS A 167 -13.93 10.44 4.60
N PHE A 168 -13.73 9.28 4.00
CA PHE A 168 -13.46 8.03 4.70
C PHE A 168 -12.07 7.49 4.29
N VAL A 169 -11.43 6.81 5.22
CA VAL A 169 -10.21 6.03 5.00
C VAL A 169 -10.42 4.64 5.59
N ASP A 170 -9.93 3.63 4.90
CA ASP A 170 -9.85 2.27 5.41
C ASP A 170 -8.38 2.00 5.77
N GLU A 171 -8.11 1.67 7.03
CA GLU A 171 -6.72 1.49 7.49
C GLU A 171 -6.22 0.06 7.32
N GLU A 172 -7.11 -0.92 7.40
CA GLU A 172 -6.74 -2.34 7.44
C GLU A 172 -7.43 -3.20 6.37
N GLY A 173 -8.24 -2.58 5.53
CA GLY A 173 -9.01 -3.28 4.50
C GLY A 173 -10.26 -3.97 5.07
N GLU A 174 -10.89 -3.40 6.09
CA GLU A 174 -12.08 -3.93 6.76
C GLU A 174 -13.18 -2.88 6.86
N VAL A 175 -13.07 -1.93 7.79
CA VAL A 175 -14.10 -0.92 8.07
C VAL A 175 -13.59 0.47 7.78
N PRO A 176 -14.22 1.22 6.84
CA PRO A 176 -13.87 2.61 6.62
C PRO A 176 -14.18 3.50 7.82
N LEU A 177 -13.22 4.32 8.21
CA LEU A 177 -13.33 5.30 9.28
C LEU A 177 -13.43 6.72 8.70
N ILE A 178 -14.11 7.63 9.42
CA ILE A 178 -14.11 9.06 9.05
C ILE A 178 -12.69 9.61 9.26
N VAL A 179 -12.17 10.33 8.26
CA VAL A 179 -10.86 10.96 8.35
C VAL A 179 -10.82 11.92 9.55
N PRO A 180 -9.92 11.73 10.53
CA PRO A 180 -9.96 12.45 11.80
C PRO A 180 -9.87 13.97 11.69
N PHE A 181 -9.25 14.49 10.62
CA PHE A 181 -9.10 15.93 10.40
C PHE A 181 -10.43 16.65 10.12
N LEU A 182 -11.41 15.95 9.52
CA LEU A 182 -12.71 16.54 9.23
C LEU A 182 -13.59 16.73 10.48
N ILE A 183 -13.24 16.07 11.59
CA ILE A 183 -13.98 16.19 12.87
C ILE A 183 -13.53 17.40 13.66
N LYS A 184 -12.28 17.83 13.56
CA LYS A 184 -11.72 18.98 14.31
C LYS A 184 -12.24 20.36 13.86
N GLY A 185 -12.89 20.44 12.71
CA GLY A 185 -13.48 21.68 12.17
C GLY A 185 -14.95 21.90 12.54
N LEU A 186 -15.57 20.97 13.25
CA LEU A 186 -16.98 21.05 13.71
C LEU A 186 -16.99 21.37 15.23
N LYS A 187 -16.49 22.54 15.60
CA LYS A 187 -16.78 23.16 16.90
C LYS A 187 -17.52 24.46 16.67
#